data_bbdf3701d1aa18dcb394ef2cd854d029
#
_entry.id   bbdf3701d1aa18dcb394ef2cd854d029
#
_cell.length_a   1.000
_cell.length_b   1.000
_cell.length_c   1.000
_cell.angle_alpha   90.00
_cell.angle_beta   90.00
_cell.angle_gamma   90.00
#
_symmetry.space_group_name_H-M   'P 1'
#
loop_
_entity.id
_entity.type
_entity.pdbx_description
1 polymer ?
#
loop_
_entity_poly.entity_id
_entity_poly.type
_entity_poly.pdbx_seq_one_letter_code
_entity_poly.pdbx_strand_id
1 'polypeptide(L)'
;MANTSAGDPLDGLLGNSITSESSNSSSNEAPSNINSGIKTATSVLDLNQYMIKEKFWKIFGNKFWFQDVNEKRYGFCEQKRFKLKEDIRIYSDESKNHEWLKIKQKQMVDAWGGYDIMDSQSGEHIGTVRRKFWASILRTRWYLLDAAGNEIGMLIEDSMGYALARRVLLGMFLPKKFHIEIGGGTEFVTMRQKFNPFIKKLVVNIPPNHPLDRRFIAGLAIVIAAVDGRGKK
;
A
#
# COMPACT_ATOMS: atom_id res chain seq x y z
N MET A 1 -50.63 -54.48 7.45
CA MET A 1 -50.15 -55.69 8.14
C MET A 1 -49.00 -55.23 8.98
N ALA A 2 -49.22 -55.00 10.22
CA ALA A 2 -49.01 -55.92 11.35
C ALA A 2 -47.49 -56.03 11.63
N ASN A 3 -46.90 -55.83 12.76
CA ASN A 3 -47.38 -55.68 14.14
C ASN A 3 -46.09 -55.65 15.00
N THR A 4 -46.08 -54.78 16.01
CA THR A 4 -45.82 -55.09 17.44
C THR A 4 -44.48 -55.79 17.79
N SER A 5 -43.80 -55.49 18.89
CA SER A 5 -44.11 -55.19 20.28
C SER A 5 -42.81 -55.06 21.04
N ALA A 6 -42.53 -54.10 21.84
CA ALA A 6 -42.73 -53.97 23.28
C ALA A 6 -41.89 -54.94 24.13
N GLY A 7 -41.23 -54.38 25.13
CA GLY A 7 -40.74 -55.10 26.29
C GLY A 7 -39.65 -54.36 27.09
N ASP A 8 -40.02 -53.47 27.96
CA ASP A 8 -39.43 -53.19 29.25
C ASP A 8 -39.83 -54.31 30.21
N PRO A 9 -39.37 -54.55 31.39
CA PRO A 9 -38.79 -53.65 32.38
C PRO A 9 -37.78 -54.23 33.40
N LEU A 10 -37.24 -53.32 34.22
CA LEU A 10 -37.08 -53.41 35.68
C LEU A 10 -36.08 -54.42 36.32
N ASP A 11 -35.28 -53.91 37.12
CA ASP A 11 -35.17 -54.06 38.59
C ASP A 11 -33.82 -54.47 39.16
N GLY A 12 -33.53 -53.79 40.22
CA GLY A 12 -32.83 -54.30 41.41
C GLY A 12 -31.52 -53.60 41.76
N LEU A 13 -31.59 -52.54 42.47
CA LEU A 13 -31.63 -52.34 43.95
C LEU A 13 -30.31 -52.70 44.68
N LEU A 14 -29.80 -51.66 45.37
CA LEU A 14 -29.12 -51.63 46.66
C LEU A 14 -27.63 -52.05 46.69
N GLY A 15 -26.82 -51.23 47.20
CA GLY A 15 -26.54 -50.88 48.53
C GLY A 15 -25.16 -50.24 48.78
N ASN A 16 -25.24 -49.20 49.55
CA ASN A 16 -24.34 -48.76 50.66
C ASN A 16 -22.85 -48.64 50.44
N SER A 17 -22.35 -47.53 50.60
CA SER A 17 -22.04 -46.64 51.72
C SER A 17 -20.54 -46.55 51.99
N ILE A 18 -20.18 -45.32 52.26
CA ILE A 18 -19.24 -44.81 53.27
C ILE A 18 -17.84 -44.47 52.87
N THR A 19 -17.61 -43.18 53.09
CA THR A 19 -16.54 -42.38 53.70
C THR A 19 -15.34 -41.96 52.86
N SER A 20 -15.27 -40.62 52.81
CA SER A 20 -14.19 -39.71 53.19
C SER A 20 -12.86 -39.84 52.43
N GLU A 21 -12.40 -38.85 51.83
CA GLU A 21 -11.71 -37.69 52.35
C GLU A 21 -11.26 -36.77 51.24
N SER A 22 -11.33 -35.53 51.54
CA SER A 22 -10.79 -34.37 50.90
C SER A 22 -9.42 -34.51 50.27
N SER A 23 -9.27 -34.01 49.05
CA SER A 23 -8.14 -33.17 48.71
C SER A 23 -8.50 -32.23 47.58
N ASN A 24 -8.62 -30.97 47.93
CA ASN A 24 -8.60 -29.82 47.10
C ASN A 24 -7.37 -29.81 46.22
N SER A 25 -7.54 -29.85 44.93
CA SER A 25 -6.57 -29.31 44.01
C SER A 25 -7.33 -28.43 43.00
N SER A 26 -7.45 -27.15 43.36
CA SER A 26 -7.81 -26.10 42.46
C SER A 26 -6.75 -25.99 41.38
N SER A 27 -6.98 -26.59 40.23
CA SER A 27 -6.27 -26.25 38.99
C SER A 27 -6.87 -24.92 38.51
N ASN A 28 -6.22 -23.83 38.88
CA ASN A 28 -6.36 -22.55 38.25
C ASN A 28 -5.88 -22.73 36.80
N GLU A 29 -6.78 -22.98 35.87
CA GLU A 29 -6.55 -22.68 34.47
C GLU A 29 -6.45 -21.16 34.34
N ALA A 30 -5.21 -20.70 34.20
CA ALA A 30 -4.91 -19.35 33.76
C ALA A 30 -5.58 -19.10 32.40
N PRO A 31 -6.19 -17.95 32.18
CA PRO A 31 -6.76 -17.63 30.87
C PRO A 31 -5.64 -17.70 29.85
N SER A 32 -5.84 -18.53 28.83
CA SER A 32 -4.97 -18.62 27.67
C SER A 32 -4.79 -17.23 27.10
N ASN A 33 -3.58 -16.75 27.24
CA ASN A 33 -3.11 -15.47 26.73
C ASN A 33 -3.27 -15.49 25.22
N ILE A 34 -4.37 -14.93 24.72
CA ILE A 34 -4.55 -14.62 23.29
C ILE A 34 -3.68 -13.40 23.01
N ASN A 35 -2.38 -13.59 23.08
CA ASN A 35 -1.43 -12.73 22.45
C ASN A 35 -1.46 -13.06 20.95
N SER A 36 -2.53 -12.63 20.27
CA SER A 36 -2.47 -12.39 18.85
C SER A 36 -1.41 -11.31 18.66
N GLY A 37 -0.18 -11.73 18.38
CA GLY A 37 0.97 -10.88 18.22
C GLY A 37 0.65 -9.79 17.21
N ILE A 38 0.41 -8.59 17.72
CA ILE A 38 0.34 -7.37 16.90
C ILE A 38 1.72 -7.29 16.24
N LYS A 39 1.79 -7.74 15.00
CA LYS A 39 3.00 -7.69 14.20
C LYS A 39 3.34 -6.23 14.01
N THR A 40 4.26 -5.70 14.82
CA THR A 40 4.69 -4.31 14.70
C THR A 40 5.30 -4.13 13.32
N ALA A 41 4.72 -3.25 12.50
CA ALA A 41 5.25 -2.95 11.18
C ALA A 41 6.70 -2.47 11.29
N THR A 42 7.59 -3.08 10.53
CA THR A 42 9.02 -2.75 10.47
C THR A 42 9.36 -1.94 9.22
N SER A 43 8.52 -2.04 8.20
CA SER A 43 8.69 -1.41 6.90
C SER A 43 7.37 -0.77 6.43
N VAL A 44 7.46 0.20 5.51
CA VAL A 44 6.28 0.73 4.81
C VAL A 44 5.51 -0.36 4.06
N LEU A 45 6.18 -1.43 3.67
CA LEU A 45 5.59 -2.54 2.93
C LEU A 45 4.63 -3.38 3.82
N ASP A 46 4.74 -3.26 5.14
CA ASP A 46 3.85 -3.93 6.10
C ASP A 46 2.53 -3.15 6.34
N LEU A 47 2.48 -1.89 5.88
CA LEU A 47 1.36 -0.99 6.15
C LEU A 47 0.28 -1.09 5.07
N ASN A 48 -0.99 -1.18 5.49
CA ASN A 48 -2.15 -1.04 4.60
C ASN A 48 -2.49 0.44 4.31
N GLN A 49 -2.02 1.35 5.16
CA GLN A 49 -2.16 2.78 4.96
C GLN A 49 -0.87 3.50 5.34
N TYR A 50 -0.40 4.36 4.46
CA TYR A 50 0.72 5.25 4.74
C TYR A 50 0.58 6.58 4.00
N MET A 51 1.39 7.54 4.39
CA MET A 51 1.46 8.86 3.80
C MET A 51 2.88 9.15 3.32
N ILE A 52 2.99 9.64 2.09
CA ILE A 52 4.23 10.21 1.57
C ILE A 52 4.18 11.73 1.77
N LYS A 53 5.10 12.24 2.58
CA LYS A 53 5.25 13.66 2.87
C LYS A 53 6.44 14.21 2.10
N GLU A 54 6.19 15.16 1.20
CA GLU A 54 7.23 15.82 0.40
C GLU A 54 7.65 17.12 1.08
N LYS A 55 8.97 17.32 1.26
CA LYS A 55 9.56 18.61 1.60
C LYS A 55 10.40 19.11 0.44
N PHE A 56 10.00 20.23 -0.08
CA PHE A 56 10.67 20.85 -1.22
C PHE A 56 11.85 21.69 -0.78
N TRP A 57 13.01 21.47 -1.40
CA TRP A 57 14.22 22.27 -1.21
C TRP A 57 14.64 22.88 -2.54
N LYS A 58 14.68 24.21 -2.61
CA LYS A 58 14.97 24.92 -3.87
C LYS A 58 16.30 24.51 -4.52
N ILE A 59 17.31 24.19 -3.71
CA ILE A 59 18.68 23.93 -4.17
C ILE A 59 18.99 22.43 -4.25
N PHE A 60 18.55 21.62 -3.27
CA PHE A 60 19.01 20.25 -3.09
C PHE A 60 18.09 19.16 -3.66
N GLY A 61 16.95 19.53 -4.25
CA GLY A 61 15.95 18.59 -4.73
C GLY A 61 14.83 18.33 -3.73
N ASN A 62 14.05 17.27 -3.94
CA ASN A 62 12.92 16.94 -3.10
C ASN A 62 13.26 15.76 -2.18
N LYS A 63 12.82 15.85 -0.94
CA LYS A 63 12.89 14.77 0.03
C LYS A 63 11.47 14.29 0.34
N PHE A 64 11.33 12.97 0.46
CA PHE A 64 10.06 12.31 0.74
C PHE A 64 10.24 11.36 1.92
N TRP A 65 9.27 11.35 2.83
CA TRP A 65 9.20 10.41 3.94
C TRP A 65 7.93 9.59 3.84
N PHE A 66 8.08 8.30 4.00
CA PHE A 66 6.95 7.40 4.22
C PHE A 66 6.64 7.40 5.71
N GLN A 67 5.40 7.68 6.06
CA GLN A 67 4.94 7.81 7.45
C GLN A 67 3.61 7.09 7.63
N ASP A 68 3.39 6.54 8.82
CA ASP A 68 2.06 6.06 9.22
C ASP A 68 1.15 7.22 9.65
N VAL A 69 -0.04 6.88 10.16
CA VAL A 69 -1.03 7.85 10.68
C VAL A 69 -0.54 8.61 11.92
N ASN A 70 0.42 8.05 12.65
CA ASN A 70 1.05 8.63 13.85
C ASN A 70 2.32 9.43 13.51
N GLU A 71 2.59 9.67 12.22
CA GLU A 71 3.79 10.33 11.71
C GLU A 71 5.11 9.58 11.97
N LYS A 72 5.06 8.30 12.40
CA LYS A 72 6.25 7.46 12.50
C LYS A 72 6.80 7.19 11.11
N ARG A 73 8.10 7.35 10.93
CA ARG A 73 8.79 7.19 9.65
C ARG A 73 9.17 5.74 9.40
N TYR A 74 8.91 5.26 8.19
CA TYR A 74 9.19 3.90 7.73
C TYR A 74 10.01 3.84 6.45
N GLY A 75 10.36 4.99 5.90
CA GLY A 75 11.16 5.05 4.70
C GLY A 75 11.48 6.49 4.30
N PHE A 76 12.52 6.61 3.49
CA PHE A 76 13.04 7.87 3.00
C PHE A 76 13.36 7.79 1.52
N CYS A 77 13.09 8.85 0.79
CA CYS A 77 13.48 8.98 -0.61
C CYS A 77 14.05 10.38 -0.86
N GLU A 78 15.14 10.43 -1.60
CA GLU A 78 15.73 11.68 -2.04
C GLU A 78 15.81 11.70 -3.56
N GLN A 79 15.24 12.74 -4.15
CA GLN A 79 15.30 12.98 -5.57
C GLN A 79 16.27 14.12 -5.85
N LYS A 80 17.40 13.80 -6.50
CA LYS A 80 18.40 14.78 -6.90
C LYS A 80 17.92 15.57 -8.13
N ARG A 81 17.95 16.89 -8.05
CA ARG A 81 17.76 17.77 -9.20
C ARG A 81 18.95 17.67 -10.17
N PHE A 82 18.68 17.97 -11.43
CA PHE A 82 19.71 18.12 -12.49
C PHE A 82 20.32 16.84 -13.06
N LYS A 83 19.75 15.67 -12.85
CA LYS A 83 20.12 14.51 -13.67
C LYS A 83 19.23 14.45 -14.91
N LEU A 84 19.84 14.29 -16.07
CA LEU A 84 19.15 14.06 -17.36
C LEU A 84 18.25 12.80 -17.35
N LYS A 85 18.57 11.84 -16.48
CA LYS A 85 17.78 10.66 -16.20
C LYS A 85 17.47 10.63 -14.70
N GLU A 86 16.19 10.56 -14.36
CA GLU A 86 15.79 10.43 -12.97
C GLU A 86 16.17 9.05 -12.43
N ASP A 87 16.96 9.05 -11.37
CA ASP A 87 17.29 7.89 -10.56
C ASP A 87 16.73 8.19 -9.16
N ILE A 88 15.58 7.60 -8.83
CA ILE A 88 14.91 7.78 -7.55
C ILE A 88 15.19 6.53 -6.73
N ARG A 89 15.63 6.72 -5.48
CA ARG A 89 15.96 5.61 -4.57
C ARG A 89 15.18 5.73 -3.29
N ILE A 90 14.66 4.62 -2.82
CA ILE A 90 13.93 4.50 -1.57
C ILE A 90 14.78 3.72 -0.57
N TYR A 91 14.98 4.31 0.59
CA TYR A 91 15.79 3.76 1.68
C TYR A 91 14.93 3.50 2.91
N SER A 92 15.41 2.66 3.83
CA SER A 92 14.80 2.45 5.12
C SER A 92 14.66 3.74 5.93
N ASP A 93 15.67 4.60 5.85
CA ASP A 93 15.75 5.85 6.61
C ASP A 93 16.69 6.86 5.97
N GLU A 94 16.87 8.00 6.62
CA GLU A 94 17.70 9.11 6.15
C GLU A 94 19.21 8.82 6.17
N SER A 95 19.66 7.76 6.85
CA SER A 95 21.08 7.35 6.84
C SER A 95 21.50 6.78 5.48
N LYS A 96 20.51 6.28 4.69
CA LYS A 96 20.67 5.68 3.36
C LYS A 96 21.54 4.41 3.35
N ASN A 97 21.70 3.76 4.50
CA ASN A 97 22.49 2.54 4.60
C ASN A 97 21.79 1.33 3.96
N HIS A 98 20.46 1.38 3.83
CA HIS A 98 19.65 0.28 3.33
C HIS A 98 18.73 0.78 2.22
N GLU A 99 19.12 0.52 0.98
CA GLU A 99 18.31 0.85 -0.20
C GLU A 99 17.32 -0.29 -0.46
N TRP A 100 16.03 0.01 -0.56
CA TRP A 100 14.98 -0.97 -0.85
C TRP A 100 14.65 -1.04 -2.31
N LEU A 101 14.39 0.14 -2.90
CA LEU A 101 13.92 0.23 -4.28
C LEU A 101 14.72 1.26 -5.05
N LYS A 102 14.94 0.94 -6.31
CA LYS A 102 15.52 1.81 -7.30
C LYS A 102 14.55 2.01 -8.44
N ILE A 103 14.27 3.27 -8.76
CA ILE A 103 13.36 3.65 -9.81
C ILE A 103 14.14 4.39 -10.88
N LYS A 104 14.22 3.81 -12.07
CA LYS A 104 14.95 4.36 -13.20
C LYS A 104 13.98 4.90 -14.26
N GLN A 105 14.17 6.13 -14.67
CA GLN A 105 13.46 6.69 -15.80
C GLN A 105 13.96 6.05 -17.10
N LYS A 106 13.03 5.48 -17.88
CA LYS A 106 13.29 5.07 -19.26
C LYS A 106 13.36 6.28 -20.17
N GLN A 107 14.12 6.17 -21.26
CA GLN A 107 14.09 7.15 -22.33
C GLN A 107 12.69 7.23 -22.93
N MET A 108 12.27 8.47 -23.23
CA MET A 108 11.01 8.69 -23.95
C MET A 108 11.16 8.14 -25.36
N VAL A 109 10.42 7.08 -25.66
CA VAL A 109 10.22 6.56 -27.01
C VAL A 109 8.76 6.80 -27.36
N ASP A 110 8.46 7.37 -28.49
CA ASP A 110 7.10 7.58 -29.01
C ASP A 110 6.15 8.35 -28.07
N ALA A 111 6.62 9.43 -27.43
CA ALA A 111 5.85 10.26 -26.50
C ALA A 111 5.37 9.53 -25.22
N TRP A 112 5.98 8.38 -24.88
CA TRP A 112 5.76 7.69 -23.62
C TRP A 112 6.92 7.95 -22.65
N GLY A 113 6.60 8.35 -21.43
CA GLY A 113 7.54 8.34 -20.29
C GLY A 113 7.33 7.08 -19.46
N GLY A 114 8.41 6.44 -19.04
CA GLY A 114 8.35 5.23 -18.23
C GLY A 114 9.31 5.27 -17.06
N TYR A 115 8.98 4.52 -16.02
CA TYR A 115 9.79 4.34 -14.81
C TYR A 115 9.83 2.86 -14.47
N ASP A 116 11.02 2.27 -14.54
CA ASP A 116 11.26 0.89 -14.08
C ASP A 116 11.44 0.89 -12.57
N ILE A 117 10.71 0.02 -11.90
CA ILE A 117 10.80 -0.21 -10.46
C ILE A 117 11.57 -1.50 -10.24
N MET A 118 12.65 -1.42 -9.49
CA MET A 118 13.57 -2.52 -9.23
C MET A 118 13.77 -2.68 -7.73
N ASP A 119 13.84 -3.92 -7.27
CA ASP A 119 14.34 -4.24 -5.95
C ASP A 119 15.85 -4.00 -5.90
N SER A 120 16.33 -3.22 -4.94
CA SER A 120 17.74 -2.85 -4.88
C SER A 120 18.63 -3.95 -4.32
N GLN A 121 18.07 -4.88 -3.56
CA GLN A 121 18.83 -5.97 -2.93
C GLN A 121 19.03 -7.15 -3.88
N SER A 122 17.95 -7.58 -4.51
CA SER A 122 17.98 -8.71 -5.44
C SER A 122 18.34 -8.30 -6.88
N GLY A 123 18.15 -7.02 -7.22
CA GLY A 123 18.24 -6.55 -8.60
C GLY A 123 17.02 -6.92 -9.46
N GLU A 124 15.98 -7.52 -8.87
CA GLU A 124 14.77 -7.94 -9.53
C GLU A 124 14.05 -6.75 -10.18
N HIS A 125 13.68 -6.87 -11.45
CA HIS A 125 12.76 -5.94 -12.09
C HIS A 125 11.33 -6.29 -11.70
N ILE A 126 10.72 -5.46 -10.83
CA ILE A 126 9.37 -5.69 -10.31
C ILE A 126 8.31 -5.33 -11.34
N GLY A 127 8.55 -4.28 -12.11
CA GLY A 127 7.65 -3.83 -13.17
C GLY A 127 7.91 -2.40 -13.62
N THR A 128 7.08 -1.92 -14.54
CA THR A 128 7.23 -0.61 -15.17
C THR A 128 5.93 0.20 -15.05
N VAL A 129 6.08 1.48 -14.76
CA VAL A 129 4.99 2.46 -14.78
C VAL A 129 5.17 3.35 -16.01
N ARG A 130 4.17 3.43 -16.90
CA ARG A 130 4.22 4.21 -18.15
C ARG A 130 3.13 5.26 -18.22
N ARG A 131 3.46 6.42 -18.76
CA ARG A 131 2.49 7.50 -18.99
C ARG A 131 2.57 7.98 -20.44
N LYS A 132 1.42 8.05 -21.11
CA LYS A 132 1.29 8.67 -22.42
C LYS A 132 1.03 10.18 -22.24
N PHE A 133 1.97 11.03 -22.60
CA PHE A 133 1.89 12.46 -22.29
C PHE A 133 0.71 13.15 -22.97
N TRP A 134 0.49 12.90 -24.26
CA TRP A 134 -0.54 13.60 -25.05
C TRP A 134 -1.97 13.17 -24.71
N ALA A 135 -2.18 11.89 -24.37
CA ALA A 135 -3.50 11.38 -24.01
C ALA A 135 -3.94 11.78 -22.59
N SER A 136 -3.03 12.30 -21.76
CA SER A 136 -3.28 12.67 -20.37
C SER A 136 -3.65 14.13 -20.17
N ILE A 137 -4.07 14.86 -21.23
CA ILE A 137 -4.38 16.28 -21.14
C ILE A 137 -5.61 16.54 -20.27
N LEU A 138 -6.64 15.70 -20.37
CA LEU A 138 -7.89 15.85 -19.61
C LEU A 138 -7.90 15.03 -18.33
N ARG A 139 -7.36 13.81 -18.35
CA ARG A 139 -7.35 12.89 -17.23
C ARG A 139 -6.00 12.17 -17.16
N THR A 140 -5.33 12.20 -16.03
CA THR A 140 -4.04 11.52 -15.86
C THR A 140 -4.27 10.00 -15.78
N ARG A 141 -3.59 9.27 -16.67
CA ARG A 141 -3.57 7.80 -16.69
C ARG A 141 -2.14 7.30 -16.70
N TRP A 142 -1.86 6.30 -15.87
CA TRP A 142 -0.61 5.58 -15.83
C TRP A 142 -0.88 4.10 -16.06
N TYR A 143 -0.20 3.51 -17.00
CA TYR A 143 -0.27 2.09 -17.30
C TYR A 143 0.73 1.35 -16.42
N LEU A 144 0.30 0.25 -15.82
CA LEU A 144 1.09 -0.59 -14.94
C LEU A 144 1.45 -1.87 -15.70
N LEU A 145 2.75 -2.15 -15.82
CA LEU A 145 3.25 -3.32 -16.52
C LEU A 145 4.03 -4.20 -15.55
N ASP A 146 3.91 -5.50 -15.71
CA ASP A 146 4.72 -6.49 -15.00
C ASP A 146 6.19 -6.48 -15.46
N ALA A 147 7.01 -7.37 -14.89
CA ALA A 147 8.42 -7.52 -15.26
C ALA A 147 8.63 -7.95 -16.72
N ALA A 148 7.66 -8.68 -17.29
CA ALA A 148 7.68 -9.13 -18.69
C ALA A 148 7.21 -8.04 -19.67
N GLY A 149 6.64 -6.95 -19.16
CA GLY A 149 6.13 -5.84 -19.97
C GLY A 149 4.66 -5.96 -20.36
N ASN A 150 3.91 -6.93 -19.80
CA ASN A 150 2.48 -7.06 -20.01
C ASN A 150 1.73 -6.02 -19.15
N GLU A 151 0.68 -5.45 -19.70
CA GLU A 151 -0.18 -4.54 -18.95
C GLU A 151 -1.02 -5.31 -17.93
N ILE A 152 -0.85 -4.96 -16.65
CA ILE A 152 -1.55 -5.59 -15.52
C ILE A 152 -2.61 -4.69 -14.89
N GLY A 153 -2.66 -3.44 -15.28
CA GLY A 153 -3.65 -2.49 -14.78
C GLY A 153 -3.34 -1.04 -15.09
N MET A 154 -4.14 -0.15 -14.55
CA MET A 154 -3.99 1.29 -14.71
C MET A 154 -4.20 2.05 -13.40
N LEU A 155 -3.41 3.10 -13.18
CA LEU A 155 -3.72 4.15 -12.21
C LEU A 155 -4.46 5.28 -12.91
N ILE A 156 -5.63 5.62 -12.43
CA ILE A 156 -6.55 6.58 -13.03
C ILE A 156 -6.87 7.71 -12.06
N GLU A 157 -6.89 8.95 -12.55
CA GLU A 157 -7.35 10.11 -11.79
C GLU A 157 -8.88 10.17 -11.75
N ASP A 158 -9.50 10.21 -10.55
CA ASP A 158 -10.95 10.03 -10.32
C ASP A 158 -11.83 11.17 -10.83
N SER A 159 -11.30 12.38 -11.04
CA SER A 159 -12.15 13.54 -11.24
C SER A 159 -11.93 14.27 -12.57
N MET A 160 -12.79 14.01 -13.56
CA MET A 160 -12.81 14.83 -14.80
C MET A 160 -13.30 16.27 -14.56
N GLY A 161 -14.35 16.47 -13.76
CA GLY A 161 -14.89 17.80 -13.49
C GLY A 161 -13.92 18.72 -12.75
N TYR A 162 -13.19 18.19 -11.78
CA TYR A 162 -12.15 18.92 -11.07
C TYR A 162 -10.90 19.19 -11.92
N ALA A 163 -10.61 18.39 -12.94
CA ALA A 163 -9.48 18.64 -13.83
C ALA A 163 -9.70 19.89 -14.68
N LEU A 164 -10.93 20.12 -15.15
CA LEU A 164 -11.29 21.31 -15.90
C LEU A 164 -11.38 22.55 -15.01
N ALA A 165 -12.03 22.45 -13.83
CA ALA A 165 -12.10 23.53 -12.84
C ALA A 165 -10.70 23.95 -12.35
N ARG A 166 -9.79 23.00 -12.20
CA ARG A 166 -8.38 23.23 -11.82
C ARG A 166 -7.63 24.04 -12.87
N ARG A 167 -7.95 23.84 -14.15
CA ARG A 167 -7.34 24.60 -15.24
C ARG A 167 -7.83 26.04 -15.34
N VAL A 168 -9.11 26.25 -15.05
CA VAL A 168 -9.79 27.54 -15.31
C VAL A 168 -9.72 28.46 -14.10
N LEU A 169 -9.94 27.96 -12.89
CA LEU A 169 -10.19 28.79 -11.71
C LEU A 169 -9.04 28.92 -10.71
N LEU A 170 -8.29 27.86 -10.43
CA LEU A 170 -7.32 27.85 -9.32
C LEU A 170 -6.02 27.08 -9.61
N GLY A 171 -5.80 26.67 -10.84
CA GLY A 171 -4.57 26.09 -11.38
C GLY A 171 -3.95 24.92 -10.60
N MET A 172 -3.47 25.12 -9.39
CA MET A 172 -2.57 24.20 -8.69
C MET A 172 -3.09 23.67 -7.34
N PHE A 173 -4.21 24.18 -6.85
CA PHE A 173 -4.60 23.99 -5.45
C PHE A 173 -5.58 22.84 -5.17
N LEU A 174 -6.21 22.26 -6.19
CA LEU A 174 -7.16 21.16 -5.97
C LEU A 174 -6.44 19.82 -5.84
N PRO A 175 -6.67 19.08 -4.73
CA PRO A 175 -6.04 17.81 -4.49
C PRO A 175 -6.54 16.75 -5.47
N LYS A 176 -5.61 15.94 -5.99
CA LYS A 176 -5.92 14.83 -6.89
C LYS A 176 -6.23 13.57 -6.09
N LYS A 177 -7.12 12.77 -6.64
CA LYS A 177 -7.40 11.41 -6.19
C LYS A 177 -7.13 10.45 -7.34
N PHE A 178 -6.59 9.30 -7.03
CA PHE A 178 -6.31 8.24 -7.97
C PHE A 178 -6.73 6.91 -7.38
N HIS A 179 -7.09 5.97 -8.25
CA HIS A 179 -7.25 4.58 -7.90
C HIS A 179 -6.53 3.70 -8.91
N ILE A 180 -6.17 2.48 -8.50
CA ILE A 180 -5.56 1.46 -9.36
C ILE A 180 -6.63 0.45 -9.76
N GLU A 181 -6.89 0.30 -11.05
CA GLU A 181 -7.74 -0.73 -11.62
C GLU A 181 -6.90 -1.91 -12.10
N ILE A 182 -7.26 -3.13 -11.69
CA ILE A 182 -6.63 -4.39 -12.11
C ILE A 182 -7.71 -5.40 -12.41
N GLY A 183 -7.72 -5.95 -13.61
CA GLY A 183 -8.47 -7.17 -13.95
C GLY A 183 -9.95 -7.21 -13.55
N GLY A 184 -10.65 -6.06 -13.46
CA GLY A 184 -12.06 -6.00 -13.09
C GLY A 184 -12.37 -6.18 -11.61
N GLY A 185 -11.38 -6.14 -10.73
CA GLY A 185 -11.57 -6.16 -9.27
C GLY A 185 -12.32 -4.92 -8.75
N THR A 186 -13.04 -5.08 -7.64
CA THR A 186 -13.83 -4.01 -6.99
C THR A 186 -13.08 -3.30 -5.88
N GLU A 187 -12.00 -3.88 -5.38
CA GLU A 187 -11.16 -3.28 -4.34
C GLU A 187 -9.93 -2.60 -4.94
N PHE A 188 -9.84 -1.29 -4.77
CA PHE A 188 -8.80 -0.49 -5.39
C PHE A 188 -7.78 0.03 -4.38
N VAL A 189 -6.51 0.00 -4.75
CA VAL A 189 -5.52 0.86 -4.11
C VAL A 189 -5.88 2.30 -4.44
N THR A 190 -5.99 3.12 -3.43
CA THR A 190 -6.30 4.54 -3.61
C THR A 190 -5.15 5.43 -3.18
N MET A 191 -4.92 6.50 -3.94
CA MET A 191 -3.91 7.51 -3.64
C MET A 191 -4.56 8.88 -3.66
N ARG A 192 -4.50 9.59 -2.53
CA ARG A 192 -5.15 10.90 -2.38
C ARG A 192 -4.15 11.96 -1.94
N GLN A 193 -4.03 13.02 -2.73
CA GLN A 193 -3.32 14.22 -2.32
C GLN A 193 -4.11 14.94 -1.23
N LYS A 194 -3.45 15.35 -0.15
CA LYS A 194 -4.03 16.28 0.82
C LYS A 194 -3.63 17.70 0.46
N PHE A 195 -4.60 18.62 0.54
CA PHE A 195 -4.32 20.04 0.34
C PHE A 195 -3.43 20.55 1.49
N ASN A 196 -2.27 21.06 1.12
CA ASN A 196 -1.41 21.84 1.98
C ASN A 196 -0.52 22.72 1.08
N PRO A 197 -0.55 24.06 1.21
CA PRO A 197 0.19 24.95 0.33
C PRO A 197 1.72 24.86 0.50
N PHE A 198 2.18 24.36 1.63
CA PHE A 198 3.61 24.32 1.97
C PHE A 198 4.23 22.92 1.88
N ILE A 199 3.43 21.88 2.11
CA ILE A 199 3.90 20.50 2.20
C ILE A 199 2.95 19.61 1.41
N LYS A 200 3.43 18.98 0.35
CA LYS A 200 2.62 18.01 -0.36
C LYS A 200 2.56 16.70 0.43
N LYS A 201 1.36 16.17 0.54
CA LYS A 201 1.08 14.90 1.20
C LYS A 201 0.27 14.02 0.26
N LEU A 202 0.73 12.78 0.05
CA LEU A 202 0.01 11.75 -0.70
C LEU A 202 -0.32 10.61 0.25
N VAL A 203 -1.60 10.36 0.51
CA VAL A 203 -2.07 9.25 1.32
C VAL A 203 -2.35 8.07 0.41
N VAL A 204 -1.80 6.91 0.74
CA VAL A 204 -1.96 5.64 0.04
C VAL A 204 -2.72 4.69 0.94
N ASN A 205 -3.80 4.08 0.42
CA ASN A 205 -4.55 3.02 1.09
C ASN A 205 -4.50 1.78 0.20
N ILE A 206 -4.13 0.66 0.79
CA ILE A 206 -3.99 -0.63 0.11
C ILE A 206 -4.99 -1.59 0.78
N PRO A 207 -5.97 -2.14 0.05
CA PRO A 207 -6.85 -3.15 0.60
C PRO A 207 -6.06 -4.36 1.13
N PRO A 208 -6.55 -5.02 2.19
CA PRO A 208 -5.99 -6.30 2.60
C PRO A 208 -6.00 -7.29 1.44
N ASN A 209 -4.94 -8.08 1.28
CA ASN A 209 -4.81 -9.10 0.23
C ASN A 209 -4.85 -8.60 -1.22
N HIS A 210 -4.54 -7.32 -1.45
CA HIS A 210 -4.44 -6.77 -2.80
C HIS A 210 -3.34 -7.50 -3.61
N PRO A 211 -3.61 -7.92 -4.88
CA PRO A 211 -2.72 -8.79 -5.66
C PRO A 211 -1.41 -8.14 -6.11
N LEU A 212 -1.33 -6.79 -6.17
CA LEU A 212 -0.09 -6.11 -6.54
C LEU A 212 0.97 -6.22 -5.46
N ASP A 213 2.20 -6.42 -5.91
CA ASP A 213 3.38 -6.33 -5.05
C ASP A 213 3.44 -4.97 -4.33
N ARG A 214 3.59 -4.98 -3.03
CA ARG A 214 3.65 -3.77 -2.20
C ARG A 214 4.86 -2.90 -2.53
N ARG A 215 5.95 -3.51 -2.99
CA ARG A 215 7.13 -2.80 -3.51
C ARG A 215 6.77 -2.00 -4.76
N PHE A 216 5.98 -2.59 -5.67
CA PHE A 216 5.48 -1.91 -6.86
C PHE A 216 4.59 -0.72 -6.50
N ILE A 217 3.65 -0.90 -5.55
CA ILE A 217 2.76 0.18 -5.08
C ILE A 217 3.58 1.32 -4.43
N ALA A 218 4.58 1.02 -3.61
CA ALA A 218 5.43 2.03 -2.99
C ALA A 218 6.24 2.81 -4.03
N GLY A 219 6.81 2.12 -5.02
CA GLY A 219 7.52 2.74 -6.14
C GLY A 219 6.61 3.63 -7.00
N LEU A 220 5.42 3.14 -7.35
CA LEU A 220 4.40 3.92 -8.07
C LEU A 220 4.02 5.18 -7.30
N ALA A 221 3.77 5.06 -5.98
CA ALA A 221 3.38 6.18 -5.15
C ALA A 221 4.46 7.29 -5.10
N ILE A 222 5.74 6.93 -5.05
CA ILE A 222 6.86 7.89 -5.16
C ILE A 222 6.90 8.51 -6.56
N VAL A 223 6.71 7.74 -7.63
CA VAL A 223 6.64 8.30 -9.00
C VAL A 223 5.52 9.34 -9.08
N ILE A 224 4.34 9.05 -8.56
CA ILE A 224 3.22 10.00 -8.55
C ILE A 224 3.55 11.24 -7.70
N ALA A 225 4.10 11.08 -6.50
CA ALA A 225 4.49 12.19 -5.64
C ALA A 225 5.55 13.08 -6.31
N ALA A 226 6.56 12.47 -6.95
CA ALA A 226 7.70 13.17 -7.52
C ALA A 226 7.41 13.82 -8.88
N VAL A 227 6.61 13.17 -9.74
CA VAL A 227 6.43 13.56 -11.15
C VAL A 227 5.15 14.37 -11.37
N ASP A 228 4.04 13.95 -10.74
CA ASP A 228 2.75 14.63 -10.95
C ASP A 228 2.71 16.05 -10.36
N GLY A 229 3.59 16.33 -9.41
CA GLY A 229 3.79 17.66 -8.84
C GLY A 229 4.57 18.65 -9.72
N ARG A 230 5.20 18.20 -10.82
CA ARG A 230 6.06 19.03 -11.66
C ARG A 230 5.37 19.66 -12.87
N GLY A 231 4.16 19.29 -13.13
CA GLY A 231 3.43 19.81 -14.26
C GLY A 231 3.01 21.24 -14.05
N LYS A 232 3.93 22.20 -14.20
CA LYS A 232 3.74 23.57 -14.72
C LYS A 232 4.88 24.46 -14.22
N LYS A 233 5.91 24.52 -14.99
CA LYS A 233 6.65 25.76 -15.21
C LYS A 233 6.47 26.11 -16.67
#